data_85d7a01223ccd3199b8d9c36ad084572
#
_entry.id   85d7a01223ccd3199b8d9c36ad084572
#
_cell.length_a   1.000
_cell.length_b   1.000
_cell.length_c   1.000
_cell.angle_alpha   90.00
_cell.angle_beta   90.00
_cell.angle_gamma   90.00
#
_symmetry.space_group_name_H-M   'P 1'
#
loop_
_entity.id
_entity.type
_entity.pdbx_description
1 polymer ?
#
loop_
_entity_poly.entity_id
_entity_poly.type
_entity_poly.pdbx_seq_one_letter_code
_entity_poly.pdbx_strand_id
1 'polypeptide(L)'
;MSFEIERIVAREILDSRGNPTVEVEVTSVGGSVARASVPSGASTGSREAIEHRDGDKTRFGGKGVQDAVRCVNTEINDALQGYDVRRQKEIDNCLITLDGTENKGRLGANAILGVSLAVSRLAAQLSSTPLYRYLGGVGANLLPVPCMNIINGGVHARWQGADFQEFMIAPWGASSVREAIRWGSEVYQTLRQVLLEKGLSTGVGDEGGFAPAVSSNRQPLELIVEAINKAGYRPGEDIVICMDPASSEFYSDGKYTLRTENTQLSAEEMTRYYEQLVNDFPIVLIEDGLAEDDWAGWQILHAALGGKVELVGDDIFVTNVKYIQRGIDENLANAALIKLNQIGTLSETIEAVQLCQDNNWGTFISH
;
A
#
# COMPACT_ATOMS: atom_id res chain seq x y z
N MET A 1 11.50 -35.18 0.34
CA MET A 1 11.54 -33.81 0.93
C MET A 1 10.46 -33.76 1.98
N SER A 2 10.75 -33.29 3.19
CA SER A 2 9.70 -33.10 4.22
C SER A 2 9.12 -31.70 4.08
N PHE A 3 7.81 -31.59 4.19
CA PHE A 3 7.07 -30.32 4.21
C PHE A 3 6.82 -29.81 5.64
N GLU A 4 7.25 -30.56 6.65
CA GLU A 4 7.06 -30.20 8.06
C GLU A 4 8.04 -29.12 8.50
N ILE A 5 7.55 -28.15 9.28
CA ILE A 5 8.36 -27.09 9.90
C ILE A 5 9.23 -27.72 10.99
N GLU A 6 10.53 -27.56 10.87
CA GLU A 6 11.50 -27.92 11.90
C GLU A 6 11.74 -26.72 12.85
N ARG A 7 11.92 -25.53 12.27
CA ARG A 7 12.30 -24.35 13.03
C ARG A 7 11.91 -23.06 12.33
N ILE A 8 11.54 -22.06 13.13
CA ILE A 8 11.28 -20.67 12.71
C ILE A 8 12.19 -19.72 13.49
N VAL A 9 12.88 -18.83 12.80
CA VAL A 9 13.77 -17.83 13.39
C VAL A 9 13.54 -16.47 12.77
N ALA A 10 13.42 -15.45 13.61
CA ALA A 10 13.34 -14.06 13.16
C ALA A 10 14.59 -13.28 13.55
N ARG A 11 14.82 -12.20 12.83
CA ARG A 11 15.82 -11.19 13.13
C ARG A 11 15.33 -9.78 12.82
N GLU A 12 15.88 -8.80 13.51
CA GLU A 12 15.69 -7.39 13.20
C GLU A 12 16.59 -7.03 12.01
N ILE A 13 16.01 -6.41 10.97
CA ILE A 13 16.71 -5.85 9.82
C ILE A 13 16.29 -4.38 9.62
N LEU A 14 16.88 -3.68 8.67
CA LEU A 14 16.50 -2.29 8.34
C LEU A 14 15.73 -2.23 7.03
N ASP A 15 14.69 -1.40 7.01
CA ASP A 15 13.97 -1.03 5.80
C ASP A 15 14.73 0.00 4.94
N SER A 16 14.18 0.41 3.80
CA SER A 16 14.79 1.40 2.90
C SER A 16 14.94 2.81 3.52
N ARG A 17 14.20 3.09 4.59
CA ARG A 17 14.26 4.36 5.34
C ARG A 17 15.20 4.27 6.55
N GLY A 18 15.82 3.11 6.80
CA GLY A 18 16.68 2.85 7.95
C GLY A 18 15.92 2.60 9.25
N ASN A 19 14.62 2.32 9.21
CA ASN A 19 13.86 1.88 10.38
C ASN A 19 13.95 0.36 10.54
N PRO A 20 13.94 -0.17 11.79
CA PRO A 20 13.87 -1.60 12.02
C PRO A 20 12.61 -2.24 11.48
N THR A 21 12.75 -3.44 10.92
CA THR A 21 11.65 -4.34 10.57
C THR A 21 12.05 -5.79 10.82
N VAL A 22 11.11 -6.73 10.63
CA VAL A 22 11.30 -8.15 10.92
C VAL A 22 11.60 -8.92 9.65
N GLU A 23 12.63 -9.76 9.66
CA GLU A 23 12.84 -10.85 8.69
C GLU A 23 12.64 -12.19 9.39
N VAL A 24 11.84 -13.06 8.80
CA VAL A 24 11.59 -14.42 9.30
C VAL A 24 12.19 -15.45 8.35
N GLU A 25 12.83 -16.46 8.92
CA GLU A 25 13.36 -17.64 8.24
C GLU A 25 12.63 -18.88 8.74
N VAL A 26 12.11 -19.71 7.84
CA VAL A 26 11.48 -20.99 8.15
C VAL A 26 12.31 -22.12 7.53
N THR A 27 12.63 -23.13 8.34
CA THR A 27 13.39 -24.33 7.95
C THR A 27 12.48 -25.54 8.03
N SER A 28 12.46 -26.37 6.98
CA SER A 28 11.78 -27.68 7.00
C SER A 28 12.67 -28.76 7.58
N VAL A 29 12.08 -29.86 8.10
CA VAL A 29 12.77 -31.07 8.56
C VAL A 29 13.73 -31.64 7.49
N GLY A 30 13.48 -31.37 6.21
CA GLY A 30 14.39 -31.72 5.13
C GLY A 30 15.55 -30.77 4.90
N GLY A 31 15.71 -29.72 5.71
CA GLY A 31 16.79 -28.75 5.65
C GLY A 31 16.60 -27.63 4.60
N SER A 32 15.45 -27.57 3.92
CA SER A 32 15.14 -26.47 3.01
C SER A 32 14.77 -25.22 3.81
N VAL A 33 15.19 -24.05 3.32
CA VAL A 33 15.03 -22.76 4.01
C VAL A 33 14.41 -21.74 3.08
N ALA A 34 13.44 -20.97 3.60
CA ALA A 34 12.94 -19.77 2.93
C ALA A 34 12.82 -18.60 3.92
N ARG A 35 12.85 -17.38 3.38
CA ARG A 35 12.82 -16.13 4.15
C ARG A 35 11.78 -15.17 3.62
N ALA A 36 11.26 -14.35 4.52
CA ALA A 36 10.44 -13.19 4.16
C ALA A 36 10.75 -12.02 5.09
N SER A 37 10.85 -10.83 4.51
CA SER A 37 10.95 -9.57 5.24
C SER A 37 9.59 -8.89 5.24
N VAL A 38 9.23 -8.24 6.34
CA VAL A 38 7.93 -7.60 6.52
C VAL A 38 8.01 -6.16 6.04
N PRO A 39 7.11 -5.72 5.13
CA PRO A 39 7.00 -4.31 4.78
C PRO A 39 6.41 -3.49 5.94
N SER A 40 6.76 -2.21 6.00
CA SER A 40 6.24 -1.26 6.99
C SER A 40 5.85 0.02 6.29
N GLY A 41 4.61 0.47 6.46
CA GLY A 41 4.09 1.70 5.87
C GLY A 41 4.74 2.96 6.42
N ALA A 42 4.58 4.08 5.69
CA ALA A 42 4.98 5.41 6.14
C ALA A 42 3.83 6.10 6.89
N SER A 43 2.61 5.97 6.39
CA SER A 43 1.34 6.33 7.03
C SER A 43 0.60 5.05 7.46
N THR A 44 -0.33 5.17 8.41
CA THR A 44 -1.11 4.02 8.92
C THR A 44 -2.54 4.45 9.22
N GLY A 45 -3.52 3.68 8.71
CA GLY A 45 -4.92 3.82 9.07
C GLY A 45 -5.18 3.41 10.53
N SER A 46 -6.16 4.05 11.15
CA SER A 46 -6.47 3.81 12.58
C SER A 46 -6.96 2.38 12.89
N ARG A 47 -7.42 1.65 11.86
CA ARG A 47 -8.01 0.30 11.96
C ARG A 47 -7.07 -0.82 11.53
N GLU A 48 -5.82 -0.52 11.22
CA GLU A 48 -4.82 -1.52 10.84
C GLU A 48 -4.49 -2.49 11.97
N ALA A 49 -4.02 -3.67 11.60
CA ALA A 49 -3.39 -4.59 12.54
C ALA A 49 -2.10 -3.96 13.11
N ILE A 50 -1.86 -4.17 14.40
CA ILE A 50 -0.80 -3.46 15.13
C ILE A 50 0.57 -3.99 14.76
N GLU A 51 1.41 -3.14 14.22
CA GLU A 51 2.85 -3.37 14.11
C GLU A 51 3.49 -3.22 15.51
N HIS A 52 4.06 -4.31 16.02
CA HIS A 52 4.65 -4.29 17.35
C HIS A 52 6.01 -3.57 17.34
N ARG A 53 6.11 -2.48 18.08
CA ARG A 53 7.32 -1.68 18.31
C ARG A 53 7.71 -1.71 19.77
N ASP A 54 9.01 -1.82 20.05
CA ASP A 54 9.54 -1.99 21.42
C ASP A 54 9.27 -0.76 22.32
N GLY A 55 9.13 0.43 21.74
CA GLY A 55 8.92 1.67 22.50
C GLY A 55 10.16 2.18 23.25
N ASP A 56 11.27 1.45 23.26
CA ASP A 56 12.51 1.85 23.90
C ASP A 56 13.17 3.00 23.14
N LYS A 57 13.06 4.20 23.69
CA LYS A 57 13.62 5.42 23.08
C LYS A 57 15.13 5.42 22.94
N THR A 58 15.86 4.55 23.64
CA THR A 58 17.32 4.44 23.55
C THR A 58 17.78 3.67 22.30
N ARG A 59 16.85 2.93 21.67
CA ARG A 59 17.09 2.19 20.41
C ARG A 59 16.15 2.67 19.32
N PHE A 60 16.70 3.10 18.19
CA PHE A 60 15.92 3.54 17.01
C PHE A 60 14.78 4.51 17.33
N GLY A 61 14.92 5.33 18.38
CA GLY A 61 13.88 6.26 18.82
C GLY A 61 12.58 5.58 19.27
N GLY A 62 12.61 4.31 19.65
CA GLY A 62 11.46 3.51 20.06
C GLY A 62 10.88 2.61 18.98
N LYS A 63 11.45 2.65 17.76
CA LYS A 63 10.97 1.87 16.60
C LYS A 63 11.57 0.46 16.50
N GLY A 64 12.35 -0.02 17.50
CA GLY A 64 12.88 -1.38 17.53
C GLY A 64 11.78 -2.43 17.42
N VAL A 65 12.15 -3.67 16.99
CA VAL A 65 11.20 -4.79 16.78
C VAL A 65 11.66 -6.06 17.50
N GLN A 66 12.48 -5.92 18.54
CA GLN A 66 13.02 -7.07 19.28
C GLN A 66 11.94 -7.89 20.00
N ASP A 67 10.87 -7.25 20.46
CA ASP A 67 9.74 -7.97 21.08
C ASP A 67 9.01 -8.84 20.05
N ALA A 68 8.75 -8.34 18.85
CA ALA A 68 8.19 -9.13 17.76
C ALA A 68 9.13 -10.29 17.36
N VAL A 69 10.43 -10.03 17.24
CA VAL A 69 11.45 -11.06 16.99
C VAL A 69 11.44 -12.13 18.09
N ARG A 70 11.32 -11.74 19.36
CA ARG A 70 11.23 -12.68 20.49
C ARG A 70 9.98 -13.55 20.37
N CYS A 71 8.81 -12.99 20.07
CA CYS A 71 7.57 -13.74 19.89
C CYS A 71 7.72 -14.82 18.80
N VAL A 72 8.35 -14.50 17.68
CA VAL A 72 8.62 -15.47 16.61
C VAL A 72 9.58 -16.56 17.08
N ASN A 73 10.68 -16.19 17.75
CA ASN A 73 11.74 -17.12 18.15
C ASN A 73 11.35 -18.05 19.31
N THR A 74 10.24 -17.77 19.99
CA THR A 74 9.73 -18.55 21.13
C THR A 74 8.36 -19.14 20.81
N GLU A 75 7.29 -18.50 21.25
CA GLU A 75 5.94 -19.07 21.24
C GLU A 75 5.40 -19.40 19.84
N ILE A 76 5.71 -18.60 18.80
CA ILE A 76 5.28 -18.92 17.43
C ILE A 76 6.06 -20.13 16.90
N ASN A 77 7.40 -20.16 17.09
CA ASN A 77 8.20 -21.29 16.71
C ASN A 77 7.70 -22.58 17.37
N ASP A 78 7.43 -22.55 18.70
CA ASP A 78 6.98 -23.74 19.42
C ASP A 78 5.59 -24.20 18.99
N ALA A 79 4.68 -23.27 18.68
CA ALA A 79 3.32 -23.58 18.26
C ALA A 79 3.23 -24.21 16.85
N LEU A 80 4.19 -23.88 15.96
CA LEU A 80 4.14 -24.29 14.56
C LEU A 80 5.09 -25.45 14.20
N GLN A 81 5.89 -25.99 15.15
CA GLN A 81 6.72 -27.16 14.89
C GLN A 81 5.86 -28.34 14.41
N GLY A 82 6.31 -29.02 13.34
CA GLY A 82 5.64 -30.18 12.75
C GLY A 82 4.45 -29.82 11.84
N TYR A 83 4.07 -28.55 11.73
CA TYR A 83 3.04 -28.15 10.74
C TYR A 83 3.54 -28.34 9.31
N ASP A 84 2.65 -28.77 8.42
CA ASP A 84 2.92 -28.87 7.00
C ASP A 84 2.81 -27.46 6.36
N VAL A 85 3.89 -26.95 5.79
CA VAL A 85 3.95 -25.59 5.19
C VAL A 85 2.94 -25.37 4.06
N ARG A 86 2.37 -26.43 3.47
CA ARG A 86 1.33 -26.33 2.42
C ARG A 86 -0.05 -25.95 2.99
N ARG A 87 -0.22 -26.03 4.30
CA ARG A 87 -1.49 -25.74 4.98
C ARG A 87 -1.53 -24.30 5.44
N GLN A 88 -1.35 -23.34 4.50
CA GLN A 88 -1.24 -21.90 4.79
C GLN A 88 -2.36 -21.42 5.69
N LYS A 89 -3.63 -21.73 5.34
CA LYS A 89 -4.79 -21.25 6.11
C LYS A 89 -4.82 -21.81 7.54
N GLU A 90 -4.39 -23.05 7.75
CA GLU A 90 -4.32 -23.64 9.10
C GLU A 90 -3.24 -22.95 9.94
N ILE A 91 -2.09 -22.64 9.33
CA ILE A 91 -0.97 -21.93 9.95
C ILE A 91 -1.39 -20.51 10.33
N ASP A 92 -1.97 -19.76 9.38
CA ASP A 92 -2.43 -18.40 9.63
C ASP A 92 -3.51 -18.34 10.71
N ASN A 93 -4.46 -19.29 10.72
CA ASN A 93 -5.45 -19.41 11.78
C ASN A 93 -4.83 -19.76 13.14
N CYS A 94 -3.79 -20.59 13.18
CA CYS A 94 -3.04 -20.87 14.41
C CYS A 94 -2.39 -19.59 14.94
N LEU A 95 -1.76 -18.78 14.09
CA LEU A 95 -1.14 -17.51 14.46
C LEU A 95 -2.16 -16.51 15.00
N ILE A 96 -3.31 -16.35 14.32
CA ILE A 96 -4.41 -15.48 14.76
C ILE A 96 -4.95 -15.93 16.12
N THR A 97 -5.17 -17.23 16.28
CA THR A 97 -5.67 -17.81 17.55
C THR A 97 -4.65 -17.66 18.67
N LEU A 98 -3.37 -17.83 18.37
CA LEU A 98 -2.27 -17.66 19.31
C LEU A 98 -2.18 -16.20 19.79
N ASP A 99 -2.36 -15.24 18.89
CA ASP A 99 -2.42 -13.82 19.26
C ASP A 99 -3.66 -13.52 20.14
N GLY A 100 -4.84 -13.95 19.72
CA GLY A 100 -6.08 -13.86 20.49
C GLY A 100 -6.66 -12.44 20.61
N THR A 101 -6.09 -11.44 19.92
CA THR A 101 -6.62 -10.07 19.87
C THR A 101 -7.21 -9.75 18.49
N GLU A 102 -8.17 -8.83 18.40
CA GLU A 102 -8.85 -8.49 17.15
C GLU A 102 -7.86 -7.89 16.11
N ASN A 103 -6.88 -7.12 16.59
CA ASN A 103 -5.94 -6.35 15.76
C ASN A 103 -4.50 -6.88 15.81
N LYS A 104 -4.30 -8.13 16.22
CA LYS A 104 -2.96 -8.78 16.31
C LYS A 104 -1.97 -8.03 17.23
N GLY A 105 -2.50 -7.34 18.25
CA GLY A 105 -1.71 -6.44 19.12
C GLY A 105 -0.83 -7.16 20.13
N ARG A 106 -1.02 -8.46 20.41
CA ARG A 106 -0.24 -9.19 21.41
C ARG A 106 1.09 -9.68 20.85
N LEU A 107 1.08 -10.35 19.72
CA LEU A 107 2.29 -10.85 19.05
C LEU A 107 2.89 -9.80 18.10
N GLY A 108 2.02 -9.01 17.51
CA GLY A 108 2.31 -8.05 16.47
C GLY A 108 2.03 -8.58 15.06
N ALA A 109 1.36 -7.77 14.25
CA ALA A 109 1.10 -8.09 12.86
C ALA A 109 2.39 -8.36 12.08
N ASN A 110 3.48 -7.66 12.38
CA ASN A 110 4.79 -7.86 11.78
C ASN A 110 5.40 -9.24 12.12
N ALA A 111 5.25 -9.74 13.33
CA ALA A 111 5.69 -11.09 13.70
C ALA A 111 4.87 -12.15 12.96
N ILE A 112 3.53 -12.01 12.95
CA ILE A 112 2.59 -12.93 12.31
C ILE A 112 2.82 -12.96 10.79
N LEU A 113 2.85 -11.80 10.15
CA LEU A 113 3.01 -11.69 8.70
C LEU A 113 4.35 -12.25 8.23
N GLY A 114 5.43 -11.98 8.97
CA GLY A 114 6.75 -12.51 8.63
C GLY A 114 6.75 -14.04 8.53
N VAL A 115 6.09 -14.71 9.47
CA VAL A 115 5.95 -16.17 9.47
C VAL A 115 5.04 -16.64 8.33
N SER A 116 3.87 -16.03 8.17
CA SER A 116 2.90 -16.35 7.11
C SER A 116 3.54 -16.29 5.72
N LEU A 117 4.31 -15.24 5.43
CA LEU A 117 5.02 -15.07 4.16
C LEU A 117 6.17 -16.06 3.98
N ALA A 118 6.97 -16.30 5.02
CA ALA A 118 8.11 -17.23 4.94
C ALA A 118 7.64 -18.66 4.71
N VAL A 119 6.52 -19.07 5.35
CA VAL A 119 5.88 -20.38 5.15
C VAL A 119 5.42 -20.55 3.70
N SER A 120 4.73 -19.56 3.13
CA SER A 120 4.26 -19.63 1.74
C SER A 120 5.41 -19.77 0.73
N ARG A 121 6.52 -19.06 0.97
CA ARG A 121 7.74 -19.16 0.15
C ARG A 121 8.39 -20.52 0.26
N LEU A 122 8.45 -21.10 1.46
CA LEU A 122 8.99 -22.44 1.66
C LEU A 122 8.11 -23.51 0.99
N ALA A 123 6.79 -23.37 1.10
CA ALA A 123 5.84 -24.28 0.44
C ALA A 123 5.98 -24.23 -1.09
N ALA A 124 6.10 -23.05 -1.67
CA ALA A 124 6.32 -22.86 -3.11
C ALA A 124 7.65 -23.50 -3.56
N GLN A 125 8.74 -23.25 -2.81
CA GLN A 125 10.08 -23.82 -3.09
C GLN A 125 10.07 -25.33 -3.04
N LEU A 126 9.51 -25.94 -2.00
CA LEU A 126 9.42 -27.39 -1.83
C LEU A 126 8.49 -28.03 -2.88
N SER A 127 7.49 -27.31 -3.37
CA SER A 127 6.62 -27.73 -4.47
C SER A 127 7.26 -27.50 -5.86
N SER A 128 8.49 -27.00 -5.92
CA SER A 128 9.19 -26.65 -7.17
C SER A 128 8.36 -25.73 -8.08
N THR A 129 7.62 -24.81 -7.47
CA THR A 129 6.70 -23.90 -8.16
C THR A 129 7.07 -22.44 -7.82
N PRO A 130 7.16 -21.51 -8.78
CA PRO A 130 7.34 -20.10 -8.49
C PRO A 130 6.22 -19.57 -7.59
N LEU A 131 6.54 -18.68 -6.64
CA LEU A 131 5.59 -18.20 -5.64
C LEU A 131 4.29 -17.63 -6.25
N TYR A 132 4.41 -16.80 -7.31
CA TYR A 132 3.24 -16.23 -7.97
C TYR A 132 2.27 -17.30 -8.51
N ARG A 133 2.81 -18.42 -9.00
CA ARG A 133 2.01 -19.53 -9.51
C ARG A 133 1.50 -20.43 -8.39
N TYR A 134 2.27 -20.56 -7.32
CA TYR A 134 1.85 -21.28 -6.13
C TYR A 134 0.62 -20.63 -5.48
N LEU A 135 0.61 -19.30 -5.41
CA LEU A 135 -0.50 -18.52 -4.83
C LEU A 135 -1.67 -18.35 -5.81
N GLY A 136 -1.39 -17.95 -7.05
CA GLY A 136 -2.41 -17.59 -8.03
C GLY A 136 -2.85 -18.73 -8.97
N GLY A 137 -2.26 -19.92 -8.84
CA GLY A 137 -2.58 -21.08 -9.69
C GLY A 137 -2.06 -20.97 -11.12
N VAL A 138 -2.56 -21.86 -11.98
CA VAL A 138 -2.10 -21.98 -13.38
C VAL A 138 -2.45 -20.74 -14.24
N GLY A 139 -3.46 -19.97 -13.83
CA GLY A 139 -3.91 -18.77 -14.53
C GLY A 139 -3.12 -17.49 -14.15
N ALA A 140 -2.22 -17.56 -13.18
CA ALA A 140 -1.45 -16.40 -12.73
C ALA A 140 -0.37 -16.03 -13.75
N ASN A 141 -0.72 -15.18 -14.72
CA ASN A 141 0.16 -14.76 -15.82
C ASN A 141 0.01 -13.28 -16.21
N LEU A 142 -0.81 -12.52 -15.47
CA LEU A 142 -1.03 -11.10 -15.70
C LEU A 142 -0.16 -10.28 -14.73
N LEU A 143 0.64 -9.36 -15.28
CA LEU A 143 1.33 -8.34 -14.50
C LEU A 143 0.48 -7.07 -14.46
N PRO A 144 0.34 -6.41 -13.30
CA PRO A 144 -0.39 -5.15 -13.20
C PRO A 144 0.35 -4.03 -13.91
N VAL A 145 -0.39 -2.96 -14.27
CA VAL A 145 0.21 -1.70 -14.69
C VAL A 145 0.91 -1.08 -13.47
N PRO A 146 2.22 -0.74 -13.57
CA PRO A 146 2.90 -0.12 -12.44
C PRO A 146 2.45 1.33 -12.27
N CYS A 147 2.01 1.69 -11.06
CA CYS A 147 1.84 3.07 -10.63
C CYS A 147 3.10 3.54 -9.91
N MET A 148 3.59 4.72 -10.26
CA MET A 148 4.86 5.25 -9.76
C MET A 148 4.63 6.62 -9.15
N ASN A 149 4.90 6.75 -7.85
CA ASN A 149 4.85 8.03 -7.16
C ASN A 149 6.01 8.92 -7.61
N ILE A 150 5.73 10.09 -8.18
CA ILE A 150 6.72 11.01 -8.74
C ILE A 150 6.70 12.41 -8.14
N ILE A 151 5.61 12.81 -7.47
CA ILE A 151 5.55 14.02 -6.64
C ILE A 151 4.90 13.67 -5.31
N ASN A 152 5.54 14.10 -4.22
CA ASN A 152 5.00 14.03 -2.87
C ASN A 152 4.54 15.40 -2.36
N GLY A 153 3.45 15.38 -1.61
CA GLY A 153 2.96 16.48 -0.79
C GLY A 153 2.59 15.99 0.61
N GLY A 154 1.66 16.65 1.27
CA GLY A 154 1.13 16.25 2.57
C GLY A 154 2.19 15.94 3.60
N VAL A 155 1.96 14.89 4.38
CA VAL A 155 2.88 14.41 5.41
C VAL A 155 4.22 13.96 4.82
N HIS A 156 4.22 13.34 3.64
CA HIS A 156 5.43 12.85 2.97
C HIS A 156 6.37 13.97 2.51
N ALA A 157 5.87 15.20 2.36
CA ALA A 157 6.64 16.41 2.11
C ALA A 157 6.72 17.34 3.33
N ARG A 158 6.32 16.86 4.53
CA ARG A 158 6.26 17.65 5.76
C ARG A 158 5.45 18.95 5.59
N TRP A 159 4.37 18.89 4.82
CA TRP A 159 3.47 20.00 4.50
C TRP A 159 4.17 21.21 3.85
N GLN A 160 5.26 20.99 3.11
CA GLN A 160 6.03 22.05 2.43
C GLN A 160 5.62 22.25 0.97
N GLY A 161 4.52 21.67 0.52
CA GLY A 161 4.06 21.70 -0.86
C GLY A 161 2.55 21.52 -0.96
N ALA A 162 2.10 20.67 -1.89
CA ALA A 162 0.70 20.31 -2.02
C ALA A 162 0.15 19.69 -0.73
N ASP A 163 -1.17 19.81 -0.52
CA ASP A 163 -1.84 19.12 0.59
C ASP A 163 -2.01 17.61 0.30
N PHE A 164 -2.23 17.22 -0.97
CA PHE A 164 -2.34 15.84 -1.39
C PHE A 164 -0.98 15.14 -1.29
N GLN A 165 -1.00 13.91 -0.78
CA GLN A 165 0.19 13.21 -0.36
C GLN A 165 1.01 12.62 -1.52
N GLU A 166 0.31 12.06 -2.55
CA GLU A 166 0.96 11.40 -3.67
C GLU A 166 0.33 11.77 -5.01
N PHE A 167 1.23 12.01 -5.98
CA PHE A 167 0.88 12.16 -7.38
C PHE A 167 1.68 11.14 -8.18
N MET A 168 0.97 10.17 -8.72
CA MET A 168 1.53 9.01 -9.40
C MET A 168 1.29 9.09 -10.91
N ILE A 169 2.13 8.40 -11.68
CA ILE A 169 1.89 8.11 -13.10
C ILE A 169 1.75 6.61 -13.34
N ALA A 170 0.89 6.25 -14.28
CA ALA A 170 0.73 4.88 -14.75
C ALA A 170 0.88 4.82 -16.27
N PRO A 171 1.97 4.21 -16.80
CA PRO A 171 2.20 4.04 -18.22
C PRO A 171 1.33 2.92 -18.81
N TRP A 172 0.02 3.10 -18.82
CA TRP A 172 -0.97 2.06 -19.18
C TRP A 172 -1.00 1.73 -20.67
N GLY A 173 -0.55 2.67 -21.53
CA GLY A 173 -0.41 2.44 -22.97
C GLY A 173 0.83 1.63 -23.37
N ALA A 174 1.71 1.28 -22.41
CA ALA A 174 2.92 0.55 -22.70
C ALA A 174 2.63 -0.92 -23.08
N SER A 175 3.34 -1.42 -24.08
CA SER A 175 3.15 -2.78 -24.60
C SER A 175 3.68 -3.89 -23.69
N SER A 176 4.41 -3.55 -22.64
CA SER A 176 4.96 -4.48 -21.65
C SER A 176 5.35 -3.75 -20.37
N VAL A 177 5.47 -4.49 -19.26
CA VAL A 177 5.96 -3.93 -17.98
C VAL A 177 7.36 -3.33 -18.12
N ARG A 178 8.25 -3.92 -18.95
CA ARG A 178 9.57 -3.35 -19.25
C ARG A 178 9.45 -1.95 -19.84
N GLU A 179 8.58 -1.78 -20.83
CA GLU A 179 8.33 -0.47 -21.44
C GLU A 179 7.68 0.49 -20.46
N ALA A 180 6.72 0.04 -19.66
CA ALA A 180 6.08 0.86 -18.62
C ALA A 180 7.12 1.42 -17.63
N ILE A 181 8.03 0.57 -17.12
CA ILE A 181 9.11 1.00 -16.22
C ILE A 181 10.04 2.00 -16.92
N ARG A 182 10.39 1.76 -18.19
CA ARG A 182 11.23 2.69 -18.98
C ARG A 182 10.53 4.05 -19.11
N TRP A 183 9.28 4.07 -19.54
CA TRP A 183 8.51 5.32 -19.72
C TRP A 183 8.38 6.09 -18.39
N GLY A 184 8.05 5.40 -17.30
CA GLY A 184 7.97 6.02 -15.99
C GLY A 184 9.29 6.65 -15.55
N SER A 185 10.41 5.97 -15.75
CA SER A 185 11.74 6.50 -15.46
C SER A 185 12.08 7.72 -16.31
N GLU A 186 11.78 7.70 -17.62
CA GLU A 186 12.03 8.82 -18.53
C GLU A 186 11.19 10.05 -18.14
N VAL A 187 9.92 9.87 -17.79
CA VAL A 187 9.07 10.96 -17.30
C VAL A 187 9.57 11.50 -15.96
N TYR A 188 9.98 10.64 -15.03
CA TYR A 188 10.55 11.07 -13.74
C TYR A 188 11.81 11.94 -13.92
N GLN A 189 12.72 11.54 -14.80
CA GLN A 189 13.91 12.34 -15.09
C GLN A 189 13.57 13.65 -15.82
N THR A 190 12.59 13.62 -16.71
CA THR A 190 12.10 14.83 -17.40
C THR A 190 11.42 15.78 -16.39
N LEU A 191 10.62 15.25 -15.45
CA LEU A 191 10.03 16.04 -14.38
C LEU A 191 11.10 16.75 -13.54
N ARG A 192 12.22 16.07 -13.23
CA ARG A 192 13.35 16.68 -12.54
C ARG A 192 13.87 17.90 -13.29
N GLN A 193 14.00 17.83 -14.62
CA GLN A 193 14.44 18.97 -15.43
C GLN A 193 13.41 20.10 -15.44
N VAL A 194 12.13 19.78 -15.57
CA VAL A 194 11.02 20.76 -15.50
C VAL A 194 11.04 21.52 -14.16
N LEU A 195 11.26 20.82 -13.05
CA LEU A 195 11.36 21.45 -11.74
C LEU A 195 12.57 22.39 -11.66
N LEU A 196 13.75 21.97 -12.12
CA LEU A 196 14.96 22.80 -12.15
C LEU A 196 14.78 24.05 -13.02
N GLU A 197 14.19 23.94 -14.21
CA GLU A 197 13.89 25.08 -15.11
C GLU A 197 12.97 26.10 -14.46
N LYS A 198 12.07 25.65 -13.58
CA LYS A 198 11.14 26.51 -12.83
C LYS A 198 11.70 26.99 -11.48
N GLY A 199 12.94 26.62 -11.13
CA GLY A 199 13.56 26.97 -9.84
C GLY A 199 12.93 26.27 -8.64
N LEU A 200 12.25 25.14 -8.87
CA LEU A 200 11.61 24.33 -7.84
C LEU A 200 12.57 23.26 -7.28
N SER A 201 12.34 22.84 -6.03
CA SER A 201 13.13 21.80 -5.38
C SER A 201 13.02 20.44 -6.10
N THR A 202 14.15 19.74 -6.20
CA THR A 202 14.22 18.33 -6.62
C THR A 202 14.58 17.40 -5.45
N GLY A 203 14.44 17.87 -4.20
CA GLY A 203 14.48 17.01 -3.02
C GLY A 203 13.31 16.04 -3.06
N VAL A 204 13.52 14.84 -2.53
CA VAL A 204 12.49 13.78 -2.54
C VAL A 204 11.80 13.64 -1.18
N GLY A 205 10.53 13.25 -1.21
CA GLY A 205 9.75 12.87 -0.04
C GLY A 205 10.02 11.43 0.40
N ASP A 206 9.24 10.99 1.37
CA ASP A 206 9.43 9.68 2.03
C ASP A 206 9.19 8.48 1.09
N GLU A 207 8.48 8.68 -0.01
CA GLU A 207 8.18 7.64 -1.02
C GLU A 207 8.86 7.87 -2.38
N GLY A 208 9.88 8.72 -2.41
CA GLY A 208 10.74 8.89 -3.58
C GLY A 208 10.23 9.86 -4.64
N GLY A 209 9.01 10.39 -4.53
CA GLY A 209 8.52 11.51 -5.34
C GLY A 209 9.24 12.81 -5.00
N PHE A 210 9.38 13.74 -5.96
CA PHE A 210 9.90 15.07 -5.66
C PHE A 210 8.94 15.84 -4.76
N ALA A 211 9.50 16.67 -3.86
CA ALA A 211 8.72 17.49 -2.93
C ALA A 211 8.93 18.99 -3.22
N PRO A 212 8.40 19.52 -4.34
CA PRO A 212 8.51 20.93 -4.65
C PRO A 212 7.57 21.79 -3.78
N ALA A 213 7.98 22.99 -3.44
CA ALA A 213 7.09 24.00 -2.87
C ALA A 213 6.17 24.51 -3.99
N VAL A 214 4.89 24.15 -3.91
CA VAL A 214 3.85 24.52 -4.88
C VAL A 214 2.77 25.37 -4.21
N SER A 215 1.95 26.07 -5.00
CA SER A 215 0.95 27.02 -4.52
C SER A 215 -0.49 26.47 -4.56
N SER A 216 -0.70 25.26 -5.07
CA SER A 216 -1.99 24.58 -5.14
C SER A 216 -1.82 23.09 -5.37
N ASN A 217 -2.87 22.30 -5.10
CA ASN A 217 -2.90 20.86 -5.42
C ASN A 217 -3.02 20.59 -6.92
N ARG A 218 -3.40 21.61 -7.70
CA ARG A 218 -3.44 21.56 -9.17
C ARG A 218 -2.05 21.63 -9.81
N GLN A 219 -1.13 22.39 -9.23
CA GLN A 219 0.19 22.63 -9.81
C GLN A 219 1.03 21.37 -10.02
N PRO A 220 1.07 20.37 -9.12
CA PRO A 220 1.71 19.08 -9.38
C PRO A 220 1.19 18.39 -10.63
N LEU A 221 -0.12 18.41 -10.87
CA LEU A 221 -0.74 17.79 -12.06
C LEU A 221 -0.28 18.49 -13.35
N GLU A 222 -0.21 19.82 -13.34
CA GLU A 222 0.32 20.62 -14.47
C GLU A 222 1.79 20.29 -14.76
N LEU A 223 2.61 20.16 -13.72
CA LEU A 223 4.02 19.78 -13.83
C LEU A 223 4.21 18.37 -14.42
N ILE A 224 3.36 17.42 -13.99
CA ILE A 224 3.37 16.05 -14.49
C ILE A 224 2.96 16.01 -15.96
N VAL A 225 1.89 16.67 -16.35
CA VAL A 225 1.46 16.74 -17.75
C VAL A 225 2.52 17.38 -18.64
N GLU A 226 3.18 18.46 -18.17
CA GLU A 226 4.31 19.06 -18.85
C GLU A 226 5.48 18.07 -19.04
N ALA A 227 5.80 17.32 -17.98
CA ALA A 227 6.88 16.32 -18.03
C ALA A 227 6.56 15.15 -18.97
N ILE A 228 5.32 14.65 -18.98
CA ILE A 228 4.86 13.59 -19.90
C ILE A 228 5.03 14.06 -21.34
N ASN A 229 4.55 15.27 -21.67
CA ASN A 229 4.67 15.84 -23.02
C ASN A 229 6.14 16.07 -23.43
N LYS A 230 6.98 16.63 -22.54
CA LYS A 230 8.40 16.86 -22.81
C LYS A 230 9.19 15.56 -22.97
N ALA A 231 8.75 14.48 -22.29
CA ALA A 231 9.33 13.15 -22.47
C ALA A 231 8.90 12.47 -23.78
N GLY A 232 7.96 13.07 -24.54
CA GLY A 232 7.50 12.58 -25.84
C GLY A 232 6.32 11.59 -25.75
N TYR A 233 5.63 11.54 -24.62
CA TYR A 233 4.45 10.70 -24.40
C TYR A 233 3.16 11.53 -24.41
N ARG A 234 2.03 10.87 -24.66
CA ARG A 234 0.71 11.50 -24.74
C ARG A 234 -0.02 11.33 -23.39
N PRO A 235 -0.31 12.43 -22.65
CA PRO A 235 -1.12 12.34 -21.44
C PRO A 235 -2.53 11.76 -21.75
N GLY A 236 -2.96 10.79 -20.97
CA GLY A 236 -4.26 10.13 -21.12
C GLY A 236 -4.29 8.96 -22.09
N GLU A 237 -3.35 8.89 -23.05
CA GLU A 237 -3.25 7.77 -23.99
C GLU A 237 -2.11 6.83 -23.65
N ASP A 238 -0.90 7.37 -23.49
CA ASP A 238 0.29 6.59 -23.17
C ASP A 238 0.49 6.48 -21.66
N ILE A 239 0.30 7.60 -20.94
CA ILE A 239 0.49 7.71 -19.50
C ILE A 239 -0.67 8.47 -18.88
N VAL A 240 -1.22 7.92 -17.81
CA VAL A 240 -2.29 8.50 -17.01
C VAL A 240 -1.80 8.89 -15.63
N ILE A 241 -2.60 9.64 -14.89
CA ILE A 241 -2.30 10.12 -13.55
C ILE A 241 -3.17 9.36 -12.53
N CYS A 242 -2.56 8.99 -11.41
CA CYS A 242 -3.21 8.50 -10.22
C CYS A 242 -2.86 9.44 -9.05
N MET A 243 -3.75 9.59 -8.09
CA MET A 243 -3.54 10.45 -6.93
C MET A 243 -3.89 9.70 -5.65
N ASP A 244 -3.13 9.97 -4.60
CA ASP A 244 -3.52 9.69 -3.22
C ASP A 244 -3.50 11.01 -2.42
N PRO A 245 -4.67 11.61 -2.17
CA PRO A 245 -4.76 12.74 -1.26
C PRO A 245 -4.44 12.42 0.19
N ALA A 246 -4.65 11.18 0.65
CA ALA A 246 -4.60 10.77 2.06
C ALA A 246 -5.45 11.70 2.93
N SER A 247 -6.73 11.85 2.57
CA SER A 247 -7.59 12.94 3.04
C SER A 247 -7.85 12.93 4.55
N SER A 248 -7.64 11.81 5.23
CA SER A 248 -7.71 11.70 6.69
C SER A 248 -6.73 12.67 7.38
N GLU A 249 -5.58 12.98 6.77
CA GLU A 249 -4.52 13.82 7.31
C GLU A 249 -4.89 15.33 7.39
N PHE A 250 -5.88 15.75 6.62
CA PHE A 250 -6.36 17.15 6.63
C PHE A 250 -7.86 17.28 6.89
N TYR A 251 -8.48 16.22 7.43
CA TYR A 251 -9.88 16.20 7.85
C TYR A 251 -10.03 16.44 9.35
N SER A 252 -10.88 17.35 9.74
CA SER A 252 -11.29 17.58 11.13
C SER A 252 -12.65 18.26 11.19
N ASP A 253 -13.44 17.93 12.20
CA ASP A 253 -14.75 18.56 12.49
C ASP A 253 -15.69 18.61 11.27
N GLY A 254 -15.68 17.58 10.43
CA GLY A 254 -16.52 17.49 9.22
C GLY A 254 -16.03 18.35 8.06
N LYS A 255 -14.78 18.81 8.07
CA LYS A 255 -14.20 19.67 7.03
C LYS A 255 -12.82 19.18 6.60
N TYR A 256 -12.53 19.36 5.32
CA TYR A 256 -11.25 19.13 4.67
C TYR A 256 -10.51 20.46 4.53
N THR A 257 -9.37 20.60 5.19
CA THR A 257 -8.60 21.85 5.23
C THR A 257 -7.45 21.80 4.24
N LEU A 258 -7.59 22.44 3.09
CA LEU A 258 -6.52 22.61 2.11
C LEU A 258 -5.68 23.82 2.49
N ARG A 259 -4.54 23.58 3.14
CA ARG A 259 -3.66 24.63 3.70
C ARG A 259 -3.02 25.47 2.61
N THR A 260 -2.57 24.80 1.55
CA THR A 260 -1.90 25.43 0.41
C THR A 260 -2.82 26.42 -0.32
N GLU A 261 -4.13 26.17 -0.32
CA GLU A 261 -5.14 26.99 -0.97
C GLU A 261 -5.94 27.85 0.02
N ASN A 262 -5.62 27.73 1.33
CA ASN A 262 -6.28 28.46 2.43
C ASN A 262 -7.81 28.34 2.38
N THR A 263 -8.31 27.12 2.18
CA THR A 263 -9.76 26.84 2.07
C THR A 263 -10.17 25.65 2.94
N GLN A 264 -11.44 25.63 3.34
CA GLN A 264 -12.07 24.52 4.04
C GLN A 264 -13.29 24.05 3.26
N LEU A 265 -13.37 22.79 2.97
CA LEU A 265 -14.38 22.18 2.13
C LEU A 265 -15.21 21.13 2.90
N SER A 266 -16.51 21.04 2.60
CA SER A 266 -17.31 19.88 2.97
C SER A 266 -17.00 18.70 2.04
N ALA A 267 -17.55 17.50 2.32
CA ALA A 267 -17.41 16.33 1.43
C ALA A 267 -17.93 16.62 0.01
N GLU A 268 -19.07 17.30 -0.10
CA GLU A 268 -19.65 17.68 -1.41
C GLU A 268 -18.78 18.70 -2.15
N GLU A 269 -18.17 19.64 -1.42
CA GLU A 269 -17.27 20.63 -2.01
C GLU A 269 -15.96 20.00 -2.45
N MET A 270 -15.42 19.05 -1.64
CA MET A 270 -14.24 18.28 -1.98
C MET A 270 -14.49 17.37 -3.19
N THR A 271 -15.64 16.73 -3.26
CA THR A 271 -16.06 15.95 -4.44
C THR A 271 -16.10 16.82 -5.69
N ARG A 272 -16.69 18.03 -5.65
CA ARG A 272 -16.68 18.96 -6.79
C ARG A 272 -15.27 19.41 -7.18
N TYR A 273 -14.39 19.57 -6.20
CA TYR A 273 -12.99 19.86 -6.46
C TYR A 273 -12.31 18.73 -7.25
N TYR A 274 -12.53 17.46 -6.87
CA TYR A 274 -12.05 16.31 -7.65
C TYR A 274 -12.69 16.21 -9.02
N GLU A 275 -13.98 16.49 -9.16
CA GLU A 275 -14.64 16.50 -10.49
C GLU A 275 -13.96 17.48 -11.45
N GLN A 276 -13.55 18.66 -10.97
CA GLN A 276 -12.82 19.63 -11.78
C GLN A 276 -11.44 19.11 -12.18
N LEU A 277 -10.68 18.51 -11.26
CA LEU A 277 -9.38 17.94 -11.57
C LEU A 277 -9.49 16.78 -12.57
N VAL A 278 -10.44 15.87 -12.40
CA VAL A 278 -10.68 14.74 -13.32
C VAL A 278 -11.12 15.22 -14.72
N ASN A 279 -11.86 16.31 -14.82
CA ASN A 279 -12.24 16.88 -16.11
C ASN A 279 -11.07 17.58 -16.83
N ASP A 280 -10.12 18.14 -16.09
CA ASP A 280 -9.01 18.93 -16.63
C ASP A 280 -7.74 18.10 -16.89
N PHE A 281 -7.56 16.99 -16.17
CA PHE A 281 -6.37 16.16 -16.22
C PHE A 281 -6.69 14.68 -16.49
N PRO A 282 -5.78 13.90 -17.05
CA PRO A 282 -6.00 12.48 -17.34
C PRO A 282 -5.88 11.62 -16.07
N ILE A 283 -6.70 11.94 -15.06
CA ILE A 283 -6.76 11.21 -13.79
C ILE A 283 -7.69 10.02 -13.97
N VAL A 284 -7.22 8.83 -13.62
CA VAL A 284 -7.97 7.56 -13.72
C VAL A 284 -8.18 6.87 -12.38
N LEU A 285 -7.49 7.32 -11.33
CA LEU A 285 -7.54 6.72 -10.01
C LEU A 285 -7.38 7.79 -8.92
N ILE A 286 -8.21 7.72 -7.90
CA ILE A 286 -8.11 8.51 -6.66
C ILE A 286 -8.17 7.54 -5.48
N GLU A 287 -7.07 7.45 -4.75
CA GLU A 287 -6.95 6.73 -3.49
C GLU A 287 -7.29 7.67 -2.35
N ASP A 288 -7.98 7.19 -1.32
CA ASP A 288 -8.35 7.92 -0.11
C ASP A 288 -8.78 9.37 -0.35
N GLY A 289 -9.67 9.54 -1.33
CA GLY A 289 -10.20 10.85 -1.73
C GLY A 289 -10.96 11.57 -0.61
N LEU A 290 -11.47 10.83 0.38
CA LEU A 290 -12.09 11.36 1.60
C LEU A 290 -11.59 10.58 2.82
N ALA A 291 -11.82 11.14 4.02
CA ALA A 291 -11.33 10.59 5.27
C ALA A 291 -11.89 9.19 5.58
N GLU A 292 -11.12 8.37 6.30
CA GLU A 292 -11.47 6.98 6.66
C GLU A 292 -12.77 6.86 7.48
N ASP A 293 -13.17 7.91 8.19
CA ASP A 293 -14.39 7.97 8.99
C ASP A 293 -15.58 8.64 8.29
N ASP A 294 -15.39 9.27 7.15
CA ASP A 294 -16.44 9.99 6.40
C ASP A 294 -17.19 9.09 5.41
N TRP A 295 -17.80 8.02 5.92
CA TRP A 295 -18.54 7.03 5.12
C TRP A 295 -19.66 7.65 4.26
N ALA A 296 -20.33 8.69 4.77
CA ALA A 296 -21.36 9.41 4.02
C ALA A 296 -20.76 10.23 2.87
N GLY A 297 -19.62 10.86 3.10
CA GLY A 297 -18.87 11.56 2.05
C GLY A 297 -18.43 10.61 0.94
N TRP A 298 -17.94 9.40 1.27
CA TRP A 298 -17.55 8.40 0.29
C TRP A 298 -18.72 7.98 -0.63
N GLN A 299 -19.96 7.89 -0.12
CA GLN A 299 -21.14 7.65 -0.97
C GLN A 299 -21.34 8.78 -1.99
N ILE A 300 -21.15 10.03 -1.57
CA ILE A 300 -21.25 11.22 -2.45
C ILE A 300 -20.16 11.17 -3.51
N LEU A 301 -18.92 10.89 -3.12
CA LEU A 301 -17.77 10.79 -4.01
C LEU A 301 -17.98 9.68 -5.05
N HIS A 302 -18.40 8.49 -4.61
CA HIS A 302 -18.64 7.36 -5.50
C HIS A 302 -19.80 7.64 -6.48
N ALA A 303 -20.89 8.24 -6.02
CA ALA A 303 -22.00 8.61 -6.89
C ALA A 303 -21.58 9.60 -7.99
N ALA A 304 -20.64 10.51 -7.71
CA ALA A 304 -20.17 11.52 -8.67
C ALA A 304 -19.10 11.00 -9.63
N LEU A 305 -18.15 10.20 -9.12
CA LEU A 305 -16.92 9.86 -9.83
C LEU A 305 -16.70 8.36 -10.07
N GLY A 306 -17.41 7.46 -9.38
CA GLY A 306 -17.20 6.01 -9.48
C GLY A 306 -17.43 5.41 -10.87
N GLY A 307 -18.15 6.11 -11.75
CA GLY A 307 -18.30 5.73 -13.17
C GLY A 307 -17.21 6.29 -14.11
N LYS A 308 -16.29 7.10 -13.61
CA LYS A 308 -15.26 7.80 -14.40
C LYS A 308 -13.84 7.39 -14.02
N VAL A 309 -13.59 7.15 -12.74
CA VAL A 309 -12.26 6.81 -12.19
C VAL A 309 -12.37 5.65 -11.22
N GLU A 310 -11.26 4.96 -10.97
CA GLU A 310 -11.14 4.07 -9.83
C GLU A 310 -11.06 4.88 -8.55
N LEU A 311 -11.96 4.60 -7.62
CA LEU A 311 -11.95 5.12 -6.25
C LEU A 311 -11.44 4.01 -5.35
N VAL A 312 -10.21 4.18 -4.88
CA VAL A 312 -9.49 3.18 -4.09
C VAL A 312 -9.58 3.56 -2.61
N GLY A 313 -10.02 2.64 -1.77
CA GLY A 313 -9.94 2.83 -0.33
C GLY A 313 -8.71 2.13 0.24
N ASP A 314 -7.84 2.90 0.90
CA ASP A 314 -6.72 2.43 1.71
C ASP A 314 -7.10 2.44 3.20
N ASP A 315 -7.02 3.59 3.86
CA ASP A 315 -7.28 3.73 5.29
C ASP A 315 -8.72 3.35 5.69
N ILE A 316 -9.68 3.57 4.79
CA ILE A 316 -11.08 3.21 5.05
C ILE A 316 -11.29 1.68 5.09
N PHE A 317 -10.51 0.89 4.35
CA PHE A 317 -10.69 -0.57 4.23
C PHE A 317 -9.59 -1.38 4.90
N VAL A 318 -8.38 -0.86 5.01
CA VAL A 318 -7.19 -1.46 5.64
C VAL A 318 -7.00 -2.95 5.27
N THR A 319 -7.25 -3.31 4.01
CA THR A 319 -7.19 -4.70 3.50
C THR A 319 -8.09 -5.68 4.27
N ASN A 320 -9.09 -5.19 5.00
CA ASN A 320 -9.94 -5.99 5.87
C ASN A 320 -11.27 -6.31 5.19
N VAL A 321 -11.57 -7.61 5.01
CA VAL A 321 -12.82 -8.09 4.37
C VAL A 321 -14.08 -7.50 4.98
N LYS A 322 -14.10 -7.22 6.29
CA LYS A 322 -15.26 -6.63 7.00
C LYS A 322 -15.53 -5.20 6.47
N TYR A 323 -14.50 -4.39 6.30
CA TYR A 323 -14.66 -3.02 5.81
C TYR A 323 -14.85 -2.96 4.30
N ILE A 324 -14.15 -3.83 3.54
CA ILE A 324 -14.36 -3.97 2.09
C ILE A 324 -15.80 -4.39 1.81
N GLN A 325 -16.35 -5.39 2.54
CA GLN A 325 -17.74 -5.82 2.38
C GLN A 325 -18.72 -4.67 2.65
N ARG A 326 -18.48 -3.89 3.70
CA ARG A 326 -19.28 -2.69 3.97
C ARG A 326 -19.17 -1.68 2.83
N GLY A 327 -17.98 -1.47 2.28
CA GLY A 327 -17.76 -0.61 1.12
C GLY A 327 -18.59 -1.03 -0.09
N ILE A 328 -18.64 -2.33 -0.35
CA ILE A 328 -19.44 -2.93 -1.42
C ILE A 328 -20.95 -2.73 -1.15
N ASP A 329 -21.42 -3.09 0.03
CA ASP A 329 -22.83 -3.04 0.40
C ASP A 329 -23.40 -1.61 0.40
N GLU A 330 -22.59 -0.62 0.80
CA GLU A 330 -22.97 0.79 0.87
C GLU A 330 -22.57 1.60 -0.39
N ASN A 331 -21.95 0.97 -1.40
CA ASN A 331 -21.48 1.62 -2.64
C ASN A 331 -20.56 2.81 -2.39
N LEU A 332 -19.48 2.60 -1.65
CA LEU A 332 -18.56 3.66 -1.23
C LEU A 332 -17.41 3.90 -2.18
N ALA A 333 -16.94 2.84 -2.83
CA ALA A 333 -15.77 2.82 -3.71
C ALA A 333 -15.98 1.77 -4.81
N ASN A 334 -14.98 1.55 -5.66
CA ASN A 334 -14.98 0.49 -6.67
C ASN A 334 -13.64 -0.26 -6.74
N ALA A 335 -12.72 0.04 -5.82
CA ALA A 335 -11.45 -0.64 -5.66
C ALA A 335 -10.97 -0.58 -4.20
N ALA A 336 -10.09 -1.49 -3.82
CA ALA A 336 -9.43 -1.49 -2.53
C ALA A 336 -7.90 -1.53 -2.70
N LEU A 337 -7.18 -0.79 -1.87
CA LEU A 337 -5.74 -0.95 -1.72
C LEU A 337 -5.48 -2.21 -0.91
N ILE A 338 -4.47 -2.97 -1.33
CA ILE A 338 -4.11 -4.24 -0.71
C ILE A 338 -2.69 -4.12 -0.15
N LYS A 339 -2.59 -4.14 1.18
CA LYS A 339 -1.33 -4.14 1.95
C LYS A 339 -1.32 -5.31 2.91
N LEU A 340 -0.40 -6.23 2.74
CA LEU A 340 -0.24 -7.42 3.59
C LEU A 340 -0.07 -7.06 5.08
N ASN A 341 0.66 -5.99 5.37
CA ASN A 341 0.95 -5.56 6.75
C ASN A 341 -0.26 -4.95 7.47
N GLN A 342 -1.25 -4.42 6.76
CA GLN A 342 -2.46 -3.85 7.36
C GLN A 342 -3.36 -4.90 7.99
N ILE A 343 -3.37 -6.12 7.45
CA ILE A 343 -4.19 -7.22 7.95
C ILE A 343 -3.37 -8.31 8.66
N GLY A 344 -2.14 -8.56 8.23
CA GLY A 344 -1.13 -9.34 8.96
C GLY A 344 -1.04 -10.82 8.64
N THR A 345 -1.83 -11.38 7.71
CA THR A 345 -1.64 -12.73 7.17
C THR A 345 -1.86 -12.79 5.67
N LEU A 346 -1.21 -13.75 5.01
CA LEU A 346 -1.41 -14.01 3.59
C LEU A 346 -2.84 -14.52 3.29
N SER A 347 -3.40 -15.37 4.15
CA SER A 347 -4.75 -15.92 3.95
C SER A 347 -5.81 -14.82 3.98
N GLU A 348 -5.77 -13.90 4.96
CA GLU A 348 -6.72 -12.78 5.03
C GLU A 348 -6.54 -11.83 3.84
N THR A 349 -5.30 -11.60 3.40
CA THR A 349 -5.02 -10.77 2.21
C THR A 349 -5.62 -11.39 0.94
N ILE A 350 -5.46 -12.70 0.76
CA ILE A 350 -6.07 -13.42 -0.38
C ILE A 350 -7.60 -13.35 -0.31
N GLU A 351 -8.19 -13.49 0.87
CA GLU A 351 -9.64 -13.36 1.06
C GLU A 351 -10.13 -11.94 0.69
N ALA A 352 -9.37 -10.89 1.02
CA ALA A 352 -9.70 -9.52 0.62
C ALA A 352 -9.64 -9.34 -0.90
N VAL A 353 -8.59 -9.84 -1.56
CA VAL A 353 -8.47 -9.81 -3.03
C VAL A 353 -9.62 -10.57 -3.69
N GLN A 354 -9.95 -11.78 -3.20
CA GLN A 354 -11.04 -12.58 -3.74
C GLN A 354 -12.39 -11.88 -3.58
N LEU A 355 -12.65 -11.26 -2.44
CA LEU A 355 -13.88 -10.50 -2.20
C LEU A 355 -14.03 -9.35 -3.21
N CYS A 356 -12.95 -8.60 -3.49
CA CYS A 356 -12.95 -7.57 -4.51
C CYS A 356 -13.27 -8.14 -5.90
N GLN A 357 -12.59 -9.22 -6.30
CA GLN A 357 -12.78 -9.86 -7.60
C GLN A 357 -14.21 -10.39 -7.80
N ASP A 358 -14.77 -11.03 -6.78
CA ASP A 358 -16.14 -11.59 -6.81
C ASP A 358 -17.21 -10.50 -6.97
N ASN A 359 -16.88 -9.24 -6.62
CA ASN A 359 -17.76 -8.09 -6.71
C ASN A 359 -17.39 -7.09 -7.83
N ASN A 360 -16.49 -7.47 -8.76
CA ASN A 360 -15.96 -6.63 -9.83
C ASN A 360 -15.30 -5.33 -9.34
N TRP A 361 -14.69 -5.37 -8.15
CA TRP A 361 -13.88 -4.28 -7.64
C TRP A 361 -12.43 -4.42 -8.10
N GLY A 362 -11.78 -3.29 -8.35
CA GLY A 362 -10.35 -3.22 -8.59
C GLY A 362 -9.55 -3.59 -7.34
N THR A 363 -8.32 -4.06 -7.55
CA THR A 363 -7.34 -4.25 -6.47
C THR A 363 -6.07 -3.50 -6.82
N PHE A 364 -5.68 -2.55 -5.98
CA PHE A 364 -4.45 -1.78 -6.13
C PHE A 364 -3.43 -2.33 -5.13
N ILE A 365 -2.42 -3.05 -5.65
CA ILE A 365 -1.48 -3.79 -4.82
C ILE A 365 -0.33 -2.87 -4.40
N SER A 366 -0.15 -2.70 -3.10
CA SER A 366 0.93 -1.92 -2.50
C SER A 366 2.01 -2.82 -1.87
N HIS A 367 2.78 -2.29 -0.94
CA HIS A 367 3.87 -2.99 -0.23
C HIS A 367 3.42 -4.06 0.78
#